data_89191f33631705e54c4d0354da360b85
#
_entry.id   89191f33631705e54c4d0354da360b85
#
_cell.length_a   1.000
_cell.length_b   1.000
_cell.length_c   1.000
_cell.angle_alpha   90.00
_cell.angle_beta   90.00
_cell.angle_gamma   90.00
#
_symmetry.space_group_name_H-M   'P 1'
#
loop_
_entity.id
_entity.type
_entity.pdbx_description
1 polymer ?
#
loop_
_entity_poly.entity_id
_entity_poly.type
_entity_poly.pdbx_seq_one_letter_code
_entity_poly.pdbx_strand_id
1 'polypeptide(L)'
;MKPEISSRPFGGGLSLLASASAAVLTLACAAPALAGKADDTLNVAFAAEPEPLDTYKIAGRQGLILARHIYDGLLYKDLDTGEIVPALAESWEFTDPMTMEFTLRKGVTFHNGAAFSADDVVATLSRVIEPDYGTRYSISVDWIGSVERLDDHKVRIKMAKPFAGAVEMLADALPIYPAAQFTAEGSAGMTAAPVGTGPYRLVAQDPGIRYELERFEDHYAGSPKSGASIGRIVVRTIPEMNTQYAELMSGGLDWIWRIPPDQAARLEGRVQVLSAPIMRIGYVGFAPEALEGESPIADKRVRQALIHATNRGAIVEAFAGGASEVLNTPCNPAQFGCEQDVARYEYDPEKAKSLLAEAGYAEGFDLEMVFAAMPRPTAEAVAADLAKVGVTLELNEQQYAAGIGKWRARELPAFFSNWGSYGIGDSAFILSNFFGGGADDLVQDAEVAGWLSAADTASDRMVREENYTRAVQKIAEEAYWMPMYNFNVNYGLSPDLDFTPHPDEFARWWMANWK
;
A
#
# COMPACT_ATOMS: atom_id res chain seq x y z
N MET A 1 -32.80 68.68 -12.77
CA MET A 1 -32.37 70.08 -13.01
C MET A 1 -30.96 70.00 -13.60
N LYS A 2 -30.87 70.21 -14.91
CA LYS A 2 -29.72 70.76 -15.59
C LYS A 2 -29.78 72.24 -15.37
N PRO A 3 -28.75 73.05 -15.56
CA PRO A 3 -27.96 73.30 -16.77
C PRO A 3 -26.45 73.51 -16.46
N GLU A 4 -25.60 73.55 -17.36
CA GLU A 4 -25.20 74.20 -18.62
C GLU A 4 -23.77 74.77 -18.49
N ILE A 5 -22.90 74.30 -19.33
CA ILE A 5 -22.09 74.96 -20.39
C ILE A 5 -21.45 76.28 -20.09
N SER A 6 -20.13 76.39 -20.25
CA SER A 6 -19.51 77.53 -20.93
C SER A 6 -18.08 77.27 -21.41
N SER A 7 -17.83 77.62 -22.57
CA SER A 7 -16.82 77.51 -23.58
C SER A 7 -15.66 78.53 -23.55
N ARG A 8 -14.44 78.04 -23.91
CA ARG A 8 -13.40 78.63 -24.82
C ARG A 8 -12.62 79.90 -24.40
N PRO A 9 -11.54 80.27 -25.11
CA PRO A 9 -10.47 79.56 -25.81
C PRO A 9 -9.06 80.20 -25.70
N PHE A 10 -8.12 79.67 -26.49
CA PHE A 10 -6.88 80.23 -27.07
C PHE A 10 -5.58 80.39 -26.25
N GLY A 11 -4.55 79.71 -26.69
CA GLY A 11 -3.40 80.39 -27.31
C GLY A 11 -2.05 79.73 -27.02
N GLY A 12 -1.31 79.44 -28.08
CA GLY A 12 0.13 79.55 -28.05
C GLY A 12 0.95 78.25 -28.04
N GLY A 13 1.46 77.90 -29.18
CA GLY A 13 2.40 76.81 -29.38
C GLY A 13 3.81 77.06 -28.88
N LEU A 14 4.52 75.97 -28.68
CA LEU A 14 5.97 75.86 -28.92
C LEU A 14 6.31 74.39 -29.05
N SER A 15 6.85 74.09 -30.21
CA SER A 15 7.43 72.76 -30.54
C SER A 15 8.69 72.54 -29.73
N LEU A 16 8.73 71.36 -29.05
CA LEU A 16 9.97 70.79 -28.54
C LEU A 16 9.97 69.29 -28.92
N LEU A 17 10.88 69.01 -29.83
CA LEU A 17 11.29 67.62 -30.19
C LEU A 17 11.84 66.92 -28.95
N ALA A 18 11.12 65.95 -28.46
CA ALA A 18 11.62 65.03 -27.44
C ALA A 18 11.73 63.63 -28.07
N SER A 19 12.95 63.17 -28.20
CA SER A 19 13.34 61.83 -28.66
C SER A 19 12.78 60.77 -27.72
N ALA A 20 11.82 60.01 -28.19
CA ALA A 20 11.32 58.86 -27.47
C ALA A 20 12.30 57.69 -27.65
N SER A 21 13.15 57.48 -26.64
CA SER A 21 13.90 56.20 -26.51
C SER A 21 12.91 55.13 -26.12
N ALA A 22 12.55 54.25 -27.06
CA ALA A 22 11.78 53.06 -26.83
C ALA A 22 12.65 52.07 -26.04
N ALA A 23 12.50 52.01 -24.72
CA ALA A 23 12.99 50.91 -23.91
C ALA A 23 12.13 49.69 -24.20
N VAL A 24 12.63 48.82 -25.06
CA VAL A 24 12.07 47.46 -25.24
C VAL A 24 12.35 46.69 -23.95
N LEU A 25 11.36 46.66 -23.04
CA LEU A 25 11.33 45.68 -21.96
C LEU A 25 11.15 44.29 -22.63
N THR A 26 12.23 43.59 -22.84
CA THR A 26 12.20 42.14 -23.06
C THR A 26 11.73 41.51 -21.73
N LEU A 27 10.41 41.28 -21.62
CA LEU A 27 9.92 40.24 -20.70
C LEU A 27 10.57 38.92 -21.17
N ALA A 28 11.67 38.56 -20.53
CA ALA A 28 12.12 37.18 -20.53
C ALA A 28 10.99 36.38 -19.85
N CYS A 29 10.10 35.79 -20.65
CA CYS A 29 9.33 34.63 -20.18
C CYS A 29 10.37 33.62 -19.74
N ALA A 30 10.65 33.58 -18.42
CA ALA A 30 11.29 32.41 -17.83
C ALA A 30 10.32 31.26 -18.10
N ALA A 31 10.55 30.53 -19.19
CA ALA A 31 9.97 29.21 -19.31
C ALA A 31 10.33 28.50 -18.01
N PRO A 32 9.36 27.85 -17.34
CA PRO A 32 9.71 27.00 -16.21
C PRO A 32 10.81 26.08 -16.73
N ALA A 33 11.99 26.11 -16.08
CA ALA A 33 13.02 25.14 -16.37
C ALA A 33 12.34 23.78 -16.14
N LEU A 34 12.22 22.99 -17.18
CA LEU A 34 11.75 21.62 -17.07
C LEU A 34 12.82 20.90 -16.26
N ALA A 35 12.61 20.85 -14.92
CA ALA A 35 13.38 20.04 -14.03
C ALA A 35 13.16 18.58 -14.48
N GLY A 36 14.19 17.77 -14.38
CA GLY A 36 14.18 16.38 -14.85
C GLY A 36 15.60 15.86 -14.83
N LYS A 37 15.90 14.93 -15.71
CA LYS A 37 17.25 14.35 -15.87
C LYS A 37 18.36 15.41 -15.96
N ALA A 38 18.10 16.54 -16.63
CA ALA A 38 19.10 17.59 -16.83
C ALA A 38 19.53 18.28 -15.52
N ASP A 39 18.63 18.34 -14.55
CA ASP A 39 18.87 18.98 -13.22
C ASP A 39 18.96 17.94 -12.12
N ASP A 40 19.08 16.65 -12.46
CA ASP A 40 19.08 15.51 -11.54
C ASP A 40 17.89 15.52 -10.57
N THR A 41 16.71 15.93 -11.07
CA THR A 41 15.49 16.09 -10.31
C THR A 41 14.37 15.20 -10.85
N LEU A 42 13.85 14.31 -10.02
CA LEU A 42 12.69 13.47 -10.30
C LEU A 42 11.40 14.19 -9.92
N ASN A 43 10.55 14.47 -10.89
CA ASN A 43 9.25 15.11 -10.68
C ASN A 43 8.14 14.06 -10.61
N VAL A 44 7.49 13.98 -9.46
CA VAL A 44 6.46 12.98 -9.15
C VAL A 44 5.13 13.67 -8.88
N ALA A 45 4.03 13.06 -9.28
CA ALA A 45 2.70 13.52 -8.87
C ALA A 45 1.92 12.43 -8.12
N PHE A 46 1.23 12.87 -7.07
CA PHE A 46 0.17 12.13 -6.40
C PHE A 46 -1.19 12.81 -6.60
N ALA A 47 -2.25 12.02 -6.77
CA ALA A 47 -3.61 12.56 -6.86
C ALA A 47 -4.17 13.00 -5.49
N ALA A 48 -3.64 12.47 -4.41
CA ALA A 48 -3.99 12.87 -3.05
C ALA A 48 -2.74 13.34 -2.31
N GLU A 49 -2.94 14.31 -1.42
CA GLU A 49 -1.88 14.81 -0.56
C GLU A 49 -1.31 13.68 0.32
N PRO A 50 0.02 13.58 0.47
CA PRO A 50 0.62 12.76 1.51
C PRO A 50 0.12 13.19 2.90
N GLU A 51 -0.23 12.23 3.75
CA GLU A 51 -0.53 12.51 5.15
C GLU A 51 0.70 13.05 5.89
N PRO A 52 0.52 13.67 7.07
CA PRO A 52 1.63 14.13 7.90
C PRO A 52 2.66 13.04 8.14
N LEU A 53 3.96 13.38 8.06
CA LEU A 53 5.06 12.42 7.94
C LEU A 53 5.50 11.74 9.26
N ASP A 54 4.65 11.69 10.28
CA ASP A 54 4.81 10.73 11.38
C ASP A 54 4.30 9.35 10.92
N THR A 55 5.21 8.47 10.58
CA THR A 55 4.93 7.14 9.99
C THR A 55 3.91 6.33 10.79
N TYR A 56 3.95 6.41 12.12
CA TYR A 56 3.05 5.66 13.00
C TYR A 56 1.60 6.18 12.97
N LYS A 57 1.36 7.38 12.41
CA LYS A 57 0.04 7.99 12.25
C LYS A 57 -0.51 7.87 10.83
N ILE A 58 0.32 7.52 9.86
CA ILE A 58 -0.05 7.48 8.44
C ILE A 58 -0.88 6.24 8.13
N ALA A 59 -1.95 6.42 7.34
CA ALA A 59 -2.72 5.34 6.75
C ALA A 59 -2.57 5.29 5.22
N GLY A 60 -2.32 6.44 4.59
CA GLY A 60 -2.22 6.59 3.14
C GLY A 60 -0.90 6.13 2.57
N ARG A 61 -0.96 5.50 1.41
CA ARG A 61 0.22 4.98 0.71
C ARG A 61 1.22 6.08 0.35
N GLN A 62 0.74 7.28 -0.01
CA GLN A 62 1.56 8.43 -0.41
C GLN A 62 2.51 8.88 0.72
N GLY A 63 1.97 9.04 1.93
CA GLY A 63 2.78 9.41 3.10
C GLY A 63 3.80 8.33 3.46
N LEU A 64 3.40 7.04 3.41
CA LEU A 64 4.30 5.92 3.67
C LEU A 64 5.42 5.80 2.62
N ILE A 65 5.15 6.13 1.34
CA ILE A 65 6.21 6.19 0.32
C ILE A 65 7.25 7.24 0.70
N LEU A 66 6.83 8.47 1.05
CA LEU A 66 7.77 9.52 1.47
C LEU A 66 8.53 9.12 2.74
N ALA A 67 7.83 8.57 3.73
CA ALA A 67 8.43 8.13 4.98
C ALA A 67 9.57 7.11 4.75
N ARG A 68 9.40 6.18 3.82
CA ARG A 68 10.44 5.18 3.49
C ARG A 68 11.70 5.75 2.84
N HIS A 69 11.63 6.97 2.27
CA HIS A 69 12.81 7.67 1.77
C HIS A 69 13.55 8.42 2.88
N ILE A 70 12.80 8.86 3.91
CA ILE A 70 13.32 9.69 5.01
C ILE A 70 13.85 8.83 6.16
N TYR A 71 13.20 7.71 6.46
CA TYR A 71 13.46 6.91 7.66
C TYR A 71 13.96 5.50 7.35
N ASP A 72 14.70 4.92 8.30
CA ASP A 72 15.04 3.50 8.32
C ASP A 72 14.50 2.81 9.57
N GLY A 73 14.23 1.50 9.43
CA GLY A 73 13.99 0.58 10.53
C GLY A 73 15.28 -0.11 11.01
N LEU A 74 15.16 -0.98 11.98
CA LEU A 74 16.26 -1.82 12.43
C LEU A 74 16.74 -2.79 11.35
N LEU A 75 15.80 -3.31 10.56
CA LEU A 75 16.01 -4.27 9.50
C LEU A 75 15.43 -3.73 8.18
N TYR A 76 15.68 -4.45 7.11
CA TYR A 76 15.13 -4.15 5.78
C TYR A 76 14.76 -5.46 5.07
N LYS A 77 13.70 -5.44 4.27
CA LYS A 77 13.35 -6.56 3.40
C LYS A 77 13.99 -6.38 2.04
N ASP A 78 14.90 -7.27 1.70
CA ASP A 78 15.44 -7.37 0.35
C ASP A 78 14.32 -7.82 -0.61
N LEU A 79 14.08 -7.07 -1.66
CA LEU A 79 12.94 -7.26 -2.53
C LEU A 79 13.18 -8.32 -3.62
N ASP A 80 14.43 -8.57 -3.95
CA ASP A 80 14.81 -9.56 -4.95
C ASP A 80 14.79 -10.97 -4.37
N THR A 81 15.25 -11.10 -3.12
CA THR A 81 15.33 -12.40 -2.42
C THR A 81 14.16 -12.65 -1.48
N GLY A 82 13.45 -11.59 -1.05
CA GLY A 82 12.43 -11.65 -0.01
C GLY A 82 12.99 -11.89 1.40
N GLU A 83 14.31 -11.86 1.57
CA GLU A 83 14.98 -12.05 2.85
C GLU A 83 15.02 -10.77 3.69
N ILE A 84 15.03 -10.95 5.01
CA ILE A 84 15.26 -9.84 5.94
C ILE A 84 16.75 -9.66 6.13
N VAL A 85 17.23 -8.45 5.90
CA VAL A 85 18.65 -8.09 5.95
C VAL A 85 18.90 -6.97 6.96
N PRO A 86 20.16 -6.82 7.45
CA PRO A 86 20.55 -5.73 8.34
C PRO A 86 20.33 -4.33 7.74
N ALA A 87 19.83 -3.39 8.58
CA ALA A 87 19.77 -1.96 8.28
C ALA A 87 20.41 -1.13 9.40
N LEU A 88 19.62 -0.51 10.30
CA LEU A 88 20.19 0.17 11.49
C LEU A 88 20.75 -0.83 12.52
N ALA A 89 20.29 -2.08 12.52
CA ALA A 89 20.96 -3.17 13.22
C ALA A 89 21.93 -3.88 12.26
N GLU A 90 23.12 -4.27 12.74
CA GLU A 90 24.10 -5.09 12.01
C GLU A 90 23.78 -6.58 12.14
N SER A 91 23.14 -6.97 13.26
CA SER A 91 22.71 -8.34 13.53
C SER A 91 21.61 -8.38 14.57
N TRP A 92 20.87 -9.48 14.58
CA TRP A 92 19.88 -9.78 15.62
C TRP A 92 19.86 -11.28 15.91
N GLU A 93 19.41 -11.63 17.12
CA GLU A 93 19.22 -13.02 17.53
C GLU A 93 18.03 -13.16 18.48
N PHE A 94 17.34 -14.28 18.42
CA PHE A 94 16.38 -14.67 19.43
C PHE A 94 17.12 -15.34 20.58
N THR A 95 17.13 -14.70 21.75
CA THR A 95 17.71 -15.28 22.98
C THR A 95 16.77 -16.27 23.66
N ASP A 96 15.48 -16.10 23.42
CA ASP A 96 14.39 -17.04 23.70
C ASP A 96 13.22 -16.75 22.75
N PRO A 97 12.13 -17.56 22.69
CA PRO A 97 11.03 -17.35 21.74
C PRO A 97 10.29 -16.01 21.85
N MET A 98 10.48 -15.27 22.93
CA MET A 98 9.82 -13.99 23.22
C MET A 98 10.79 -12.82 23.34
N THR A 99 12.08 -13.04 23.08
CA THR A 99 13.11 -12.01 23.30
C THR A 99 14.08 -11.97 22.14
N MET A 100 14.24 -10.79 21.54
CA MET A 100 15.22 -10.49 20.51
C MET A 100 16.27 -9.51 21.04
N GLU A 101 17.54 -9.74 20.74
CA GLU A 101 18.62 -8.79 20.93
C GLU A 101 19.16 -8.30 19.58
N PHE A 102 19.42 -7.00 19.49
CA PHE A 102 19.92 -6.33 18.29
C PHE A 102 21.26 -5.66 18.60
N THR A 103 22.25 -5.91 17.76
CA THR A 103 23.48 -5.12 17.73
C THR A 103 23.33 -4.00 16.71
N LEU A 104 23.41 -2.75 17.17
CA LEU A 104 23.15 -1.57 16.35
C LEU A 104 24.40 -1.13 15.59
N ARG A 105 24.21 -0.60 14.39
CA ARG A 105 25.26 -0.07 13.54
C ARG A 105 25.90 1.17 14.16
N LYS A 106 27.23 1.24 14.11
CA LYS A 106 28.02 2.38 14.57
C LYS A 106 28.24 3.39 13.45
N GLY A 107 28.39 4.66 13.83
CA GLY A 107 28.70 5.73 12.89
C GLY A 107 27.55 6.17 11.99
N VAL A 108 26.30 5.76 12.29
CA VAL A 108 25.11 6.27 11.62
C VAL A 108 24.77 7.65 12.18
N THR A 109 24.41 8.58 11.29
CA THR A 109 23.94 9.92 11.65
C THR A 109 22.56 10.17 11.08
N PHE A 110 21.74 10.89 11.83
CA PHE A 110 20.49 11.44 11.34
C PHE A 110 20.72 12.61 10.40
N HIS A 111 19.70 13.01 9.63
CA HIS A 111 19.73 14.15 8.70
C HIS A 111 20.12 15.48 9.35
N ASN A 112 19.91 15.63 10.65
CA ASN A 112 20.32 16.81 11.44
C ASN A 112 21.73 16.71 12.02
N GLY A 113 22.48 15.64 11.71
CA GLY A 113 23.84 15.40 12.18
C GLY A 113 23.95 14.76 13.57
N ALA A 114 22.83 14.47 14.24
CA ALA A 114 22.86 13.73 15.51
C ALA A 114 23.29 12.27 15.27
N ALA A 115 24.07 11.72 16.19
CA ALA A 115 24.49 10.33 16.13
C ALA A 115 23.32 9.41 16.53
N PHE A 116 23.16 8.30 15.80
CA PHE A 116 22.22 7.24 16.14
C PHE A 116 22.78 6.33 17.24
N SER A 117 21.91 5.94 18.17
CA SER A 117 22.25 5.09 19.31
C SER A 117 21.05 4.23 19.79
N ALA A 118 21.29 3.42 20.81
CA ALA A 118 20.27 2.63 21.48
C ALA A 118 19.15 3.49 22.10
N ASP A 119 19.46 4.71 22.51
CA ASP A 119 18.46 5.62 23.10
C ASP A 119 17.35 5.98 22.09
N ASP A 120 17.67 6.08 20.79
CA ASP A 120 16.72 6.38 19.74
C ASP A 120 15.73 5.22 19.53
N VAL A 121 16.23 3.99 19.56
CA VAL A 121 15.40 2.78 19.47
C VAL A 121 14.47 2.67 20.67
N VAL A 122 15.00 2.85 21.89
CA VAL A 122 14.23 2.78 23.13
C VAL A 122 13.17 3.88 23.17
N ALA A 123 13.55 5.13 22.88
CA ALA A 123 12.61 6.25 22.89
C ALA A 123 11.49 6.08 21.87
N THR A 124 11.82 5.64 20.64
CA THR A 124 10.84 5.46 19.59
C THR A 124 9.87 4.34 19.94
N LEU A 125 10.39 3.12 20.09
CA LEU A 125 9.54 1.95 20.22
C LEU A 125 8.75 1.94 21.55
N SER A 126 9.35 2.41 22.67
CA SER A 126 8.61 2.52 23.93
C SER A 126 7.48 3.54 23.87
N ARG A 127 7.62 4.62 23.09
CA ARG A 127 6.56 5.64 22.96
C ARG A 127 5.41 5.21 22.07
N VAL A 128 5.69 4.54 20.96
CA VAL A 128 4.66 4.19 19.98
C VAL A 128 3.79 3.00 20.40
N ILE A 129 4.22 2.22 21.39
CA ILE A 129 3.39 1.16 22.00
C ILE A 129 2.40 1.68 23.03
N GLU A 130 2.58 2.91 23.54
CA GLU A 130 1.67 3.48 24.52
C GLU A 130 0.29 3.77 23.88
N PRO A 131 -0.82 3.40 24.54
CA PRO A 131 -2.15 3.57 23.96
C PRO A 131 -2.51 5.02 23.63
N ASP A 132 -2.03 6.00 24.43
CA ASP A 132 -2.27 7.42 24.22
C ASP A 132 -1.52 8.00 23.03
N TYR A 133 -0.46 7.32 22.54
CA TYR A 133 0.17 7.69 21.29
C TYR A 133 -0.79 7.50 20.10
N GLY A 134 -1.60 6.45 20.13
CA GLY A 134 -2.61 6.17 19.11
C GLY A 134 -2.00 5.79 17.76
N THR A 135 -1.07 4.85 17.75
CA THR A 135 -0.52 4.26 16.53
C THR A 135 -1.64 3.76 15.62
N ARG A 136 -1.62 4.16 14.36
CA ARG A 136 -2.72 3.94 13.40
C ARG A 136 -3.05 2.46 13.20
N TYR A 137 -2.02 1.64 13.08
CA TYR A 137 -2.14 0.19 12.94
C TYR A 137 -1.53 -0.49 14.16
N SER A 138 -2.34 -0.75 15.17
CA SER A 138 -1.89 -1.35 16.44
C SER A 138 -1.18 -2.68 16.25
N ILE A 139 -1.58 -3.48 15.26
CA ILE A 139 -0.92 -4.76 14.91
C ILE A 139 0.57 -4.62 14.65
N SER A 140 1.03 -3.44 14.23
CA SER A 140 2.47 -3.21 13.99
C SER A 140 3.29 -3.12 15.27
N VAL A 141 2.67 -2.80 16.40
CA VAL A 141 3.37 -2.54 17.67
C VAL A 141 2.84 -3.32 18.87
N ASP A 142 1.63 -3.88 18.83
CA ASP A 142 0.95 -4.53 19.98
C ASP A 142 1.61 -5.85 20.43
N TRP A 143 2.53 -6.36 19.65
CA TRP A 143 3.37 -7.51 19.97
C TRP A 143 4.60 -7.12 20.82
N ILE A 144 4.97 -5.82 20.89
CA ILE A 144 6.11 -5.32 21.67
C ILE A 144 5.67 -5.15 23.12
N GLY A 145 6.35 -5.86 24.03
CA GLY A 145 6.10 -5.74 25.47
C GLY A 145 6.98 -4.69 26.14
N SER A 146 8.27 -4.70 25.85
CA SER A 146 9.23 -3.69 26.35
C SER A 146 10.46 -3.61 25.45
N VAL A 147 11.15 -2.47 25.53
CA VAL A 147 12.42 -2.23 24.85
C VAL A 147 13.43 -1.76 25.86
N GLU A 148 14.56 -2.44 25.96
CA GLU A 148 15.60 -2.19 26.96
C GLU A 148 16.93 -1.84 26.28
N ARG A 149 17.57 -0.77 26.73
CA ARG A 149 18.95 -0.46 26.35
C ARG A 149 19.89 -1.38 27.13
N LEU A 150 20.74 -2.12 26.45
CA LEU A 150 21.78 -2.95 27.05
C LEU A 150 23.12 -2.22 27.10
N ASP A 151 23.46 -1.51 26.02
CA ASP A 151 24.57 -0.56 25.93
C ASP A 151 24.30 0.51 24.87
N ASP A 152 25.28 1.32 24.47
CA ASP A 152 25.10 2.40 23.50
C ASP A 152 24.69 1.90 22.09
N HIS A 153 25.02 0.65 21.77
CA HIS A 153 24.74 0.01 20.49
C HIS A 153 24.14 -1.38 20.62
N LYS A 154 23.47 -1.67 21.73
CA LYS A 154 22.76 -2.93 21.91
C LYS A 154 21.42 -2.71 22.60
N VAL A 155 20.35 -3.26 22.03
CA VAL A 155 19.01 -3.21 22.57
C VAL A 155 18.38 -4.59 22.65
N ARG A 156 17.45 -4.74 23.57
CA ARG A 156 16.62 -5.93 23.72
C ARG A 156 15.17 -5.56 23.57
N ILE A 157 14.44 -6.30 22.72
CA ILE A 157 12.99 -6.20 22.56
C ILE A 157 12.37 -7.47 23.13
N LYS A 158 11.50 -7.31 24.15
CA LYS A 158 10.68 -8.40 24.69
C LYS A 158 9.29 -8.32 24.10
N MET A 159 8.78 -9.43 23.62
CA MET A 159 7.44 -9.52 23.07
C MET A 159 6.41 -9.59 24.18
N ALA A 160 5.24 -8.98 23.98
CA ALA A 160 4.06 -9.13 24.85
C ALA A 160 3.33 -10.45 24.57
N LYS A 161 3.43 -10.94 23.34
CA LYS A 161 2.81 -12.18 22.84
C LYS A 161 3.68 -12.76 21.72
N PRO A 162 3.64 -14.07 21.46
CA PRO A 162 4.28 -14.65 20.27
C PRO A 162 3.74 -14.01 19.00
N PHE A 163 4.63 -13.58 18.11
CA PHE A 163 4.26 -12.95 16.85
C PHE A 163 5.34 -13.17 15.80
N ALA A 164 5.14 -14.13 14.91
CA ALA A 164 6.11 -14.48 13.88
C ALA A 164 6.38 -13.35 12.87
N GLY A 165 5.43 -12.41 12.72
CA GLY A 165 5.59 -11.21 11.90
C GLY A 165 6.48 -10.13 12.50
N ALA A 166 7.05 -10.32 13.70
CA ALA A 166 7.84 -9.29 14.41
C ALA A 166 9.03 -8.80 13.58
N VAL A 167 9.77 -9.70 12.96
CA VAL A 167 10.95 -9.40 12.15
C VAL A 167 10.55 -8.63 10.88
N GLU A 168 9.44 -9.01 10.23
CA GLU A 168 8.85 -8.28 9.09
C GLU A 168 8.44 -6.86 9.48
N MET A 169 7.81 -6.69 10.66
CA MET A 169 7.44 -5.36 11.15
C MET A 169 8.65 -4.46 11.39
N LEU A 170 9.71 -5.01 11.96
CA LEU A 170 10.97 -4.27 12.18
C LEU A 170 11.70 -3.92 10.88
N ALA A 171 11.44 -4.64 9.80
CA ALA A 171 12.01 -4.36 8.49
C ALA A 171 11.24 -3.28 7.72
N ASP A 172 9.92 -3.28 7.81
CA ASP A 172 9.08 -2.50 6.88
C ASP A 172 8.25 -1.39 7.54
N ALA A 173 7.86 -1.56 8.80
CA ALA A 173 6.81 -0.72 9.38
C ALA A 173 7.25 0.15 10.56
N LEU A 174 8.40 -0.13 11.17
CA LEU A 174 8.83 0.49 12.42
C LEU A 174 10.13 1.30 12.25
N PRO A 175 10.06 2.52 11.69
CA PRO A 175 11.22 3.40 11.57
C PRO A 175 11.66 3.90 12.95
N ILE A 176 12.95 4.25 13.06
CA ILE A 176 13.53 4.80 14.29
C ILE A 176 13.70 6.32 14.15
N TYR A 177 13.21 7.05 15.14
CA TYR A 177 13.27 8.50 15.23
C TYR A 177 14.40 8.98 16.16
N PRO A 178 14.95 10.19 15.95
CA PRO A 178 15.92 10.77 16.87
C PRO A 178 15.27 11.06 18.23
N ALA A 179 15.77 10.43 19.28
CA ALA A 179 15.21 10.47 20.64
C ALA A 179 15.02 11.89 21.17
N ALA A 180 15.99 12.76 20.96
CA ALA A 180 15.95 14.14 21.45
C ALA A 180 14.76 14.92 20.86
N GLN A 181 14.57 14.86 19.54
CA GLN A 181 13.45 15.54 18.85
C GLN A 181 12.13 14.87 19.20
N PHE A 182 12.06 13.54 19.11
CA PHE A 182 10.82 12.81 19.33
C PHE A 182 10.30 12.94 20.75
N THR A 183 11.18 12.95 21.75
CA THR A 183 10.80 13.17 23.15
C THR A 183 10.34 14.60 23.41
N ALA A 184 10.99 15.59 22.79
CA ALA A 184 10.68 17.00 23.02
C ALA A 184 9.41 17.45 22.27
N GLU A 185 9.20 16.98 21.04
CA GLU A 185 8.21 17.54 20.11
C GLU A 185 7.14 16.51 19.70
N GLY A 186 7.39 15.22 19.91
CA GLY A 186 6.46 14.13 19.61
C GLY A 186 6.10 14.05 18.12
N SER A 187 4.88 13.57 17.84
CA SER A 187 4.33 13.44 16.49
C SER A 187 4.29 14.76 15.72
N ALA A 188 4.05 15.87 16.43
CA ALA A 188 3.99 17.19 15.80
C ALA A 188 5.36 17.63 15.24
N GLY A 189 6.45 17.36 15.96
CA GLY A 189 7.81 17.62 15.50
C GLY A 189 8.19 16.76 14.30
N MET A 190 7.86 15.47 14.33
CA MET A 190 8.12 14.56 13.21
C MET A 190 7.32 14.91 11.96
N THR A 191 6.17 15.57 12.14
CA THR A 191 5.37 16.12 11.02
C THR A 191 5.93 17.40 10.45
N ALA A 192 6.32 18.34 11.32
CA ALA A 192 6.78 19.67 10.93
C ALA A 192 8.20 19.67 10.34
N ALA A 193 9.08 18.83 10.89
CA ALA A 193 10.48 18.71 10.48
C ALA A 193 10.94 17.26 10.61
N PRO A 194 10.51 16.37 9.69
CA PRO A 194 10.88 14.96 9.73
C PRO A 194 12.39 14.77 9.58
N VAL A 195 12.98 14.11 10.56
CA VAL A 195 14.41 13.79 10.63
C VAL A 195 14.56 12.28 10.75
N GLY A 196 15.23 11.67 9.81
CA GLY A 196 15.53 10.23 9.77
C GLY A 196 16.98 9.95 9.42
N THR A 197 17.24 8.71 9.08
CA THR A 197 18.56 8.19 8.66
C THR A 197 18.55 7.74 7.20
N GLY A 198 17.40 7.85 6.52
CA GLY A 198 17.18 7.33 5.16
C GLY A 198 18.00 8.04 4.08
N PRO A 199 17.95 7.53 2.83
CA PRO A 199 18.76 8.04 1.72
C PRO A 199 18.39 9.44 1.24
N TYR A 200 17.24 9.97 1.65
CA TYR A 200 16.78 11.31 1.33
C TYR A 200 16.32 12.06 2.57
N ARG A 201 16.60 13.36 2.62
CA ARG A 201 16.10 14.28 3.64
C ARG A 201 15.02 15.20 3.07
N LEU A 202 14.02 15.54 3.84
CA LEU A 202 13.05 16.57 3.47
C LEU A 202 13.70 17.96 3.62
N VAL A 203 13.67 18.76 2.55
CA VAL A 203 14.25 20.11 2.54
C VAL A 203 13.20 21.21 2.40
N ALA A 204 12.02 20.89 1.86
CA ALA A 204 10.89 21.82 1.82
C ALA A 204 9.57 21.03 1.82
N GLN A 205 8.54 21.60 2.46
CA GLN A 205 7.16 21.13 2.38
C GLN A 205 6.20 22.32 2.34
N ASP A 206 5.31 22.26 1.37
CA ASP A 206 4.15 23.14 1.25
C ASP A 206 2.91 22.23 1.25
N PRO A 207 2.25 22.03 2.41
CA PRO A 207 1.11 21.10 2.53
C PRO A 207 0.04 21.37 1.47
N GLY A 208 -0.48 20.31 0.84
CA GLY A 208 -1.43 20.40 -0.27
C GLY A 208 -0.83 20.77 -1.63
N ILE A 209 0.45 21.13 -1.71
CA ILE A 209 1.10 21.59 -2.93
C ILE A 209 2.27 20.70 -3.29
N ARG A 210 3.30 20.64 -2.44
CA ARG A 210 4.52 19.88 -2.76
C ARG A 210 5.36 19.52 -1.55
N TYR A 211 6.21 18.50 -1.76
CA TYR A 211 7.29 18.05 -0.87
C TYR A 211 8.57 17.97 -1.69
N GLU A 212 9.70 18.42 -1.14
CA GLU A 212 10.99 18.35 -1.81
C GLU A 212 11.97 17.54 -0.94
N LEU A 213 12.52 16.49 -1.54
CA LEU A 213 13.52 15.63 -0.93
C LEU A 213 14.85 15.84 -1.64
N GLU A 214 15.94 15.83 -0.89
CA GLU A 214 17.30 15.89 -1.40
C GLU A 214 18.07 14.66 -0.94
N ARG A 215 18.91 14.10 -1.81
CA ARG A 215 19.75 12.96 -1.45
C ARG A 215 20.64 13.32 -0.26
N PHE A 216 20.71 12.43 0.73
CA PHE A 216 21.54 12.57 1.91
C PHE A 216 22.93 12.02 1.62
N GLU A 217 23.90 12.90 1.36
CA GLU A 217 25.25 12.51 0.98
C GLU A 217 25.99 11.73 2.08
N ASP A 218 25.68 12.02 3.37
CA ASP A 218 26.25 11.32 4.52
C ASP A 218 25.45 10.04 4.91
N HIS A 219 24.64 9.50 3.99
CA HIS A 219 23.91 8.26 4.23
C HIS A 219 24.88 7.11 4.53
N TYR A 220 24.61 6.38 5.60
CA TYR A 220 25.55 5.42 6.16
C TYR A 220 25.93 4.28 5.22
N ALA A 221 27.20 3.91 5.24
CA ALA A 221 27.73 2.80 4.45
C ALA A 221 27.14 1.45 4.92
N GLY A 222 26.82 0.59 3.95
CA GLY A 222 26.22 -0.72 4.22
C GLY A 222 24.71 -0.68 4.48
N SER A 223 24.05 0.46 4.23
CA SER A 223 22.59 0.52 4.14
C SER A 223 22.10 -0.28 2.95
N PRO A 224 21.02 -1.07 3.10
CA PRO A 224 20.37 -1.72 1.96
C PRO A 224 19.72 -0.71 1.00
N LYS A 225 19.53 0.55 1.41
CA LYS A 225 19.04 1.65 0.58
C LYS A 225 20.17 2.51 0.00
N SER A 226 21.43 2.06 0.08
CA SER A 226 22.56 2.78 -0.50
C SER A 226 22.51 2.75 -2.04
N GLY A 227 23.16 3.74 -2.67
CA GLY A 227 23.22 3.82 -4.14
C GLY A 227 22.13 4.70 -4.78
N ALA A 228 21.41 5.50 -4.00
CA ALA A 228 20.50 6.51 -4.53
C ALA A 228 21.24 7.42 -5.52
N SER A 229 20.84 7.40 -6.80
CA SER A 229 21.52 8.13 -7.87
C SER A 229 20.88 9.49 -8.15
N ILE A 230 19.58 9.62 -7.98
CA ILE A 230 18.82 10.86 -8.22
C ILE A 230 19.09 11.85 -7.09
N GLY A 231 19.52 13.07 -7.42
CA GLY A 231 19.91 14.06 -6.44
C GLY A 231 18.73 14.73 -5.72
N ARG A 232 17.61 14.93 -6.41
CA ARG A 232 16.43 15.61 -5.88
C ARG A 232 15.14 14.93 -6.32
N ILE A 233 14.13 14.92 -5.43
CA ILE A 233 12.79 14.43 -5.73
C ILE A 233 11.80 15.52 -5.36
N VAL A 234 10.96 15.92 -6.31
CA VAL A 234 9.88 16.89 -6.10
C VAL A 234 8.54 16.15 -6.25
N VAL A 235 7.81 16.02 -5.15
CA VAL A 235 6.51 15.37 -5.12
C VAL A 235 5.43 16.43 -5.08
N ARG A 236 4.57 16.47 -6.09
CA ARG A 236 3.49 17.44 -6.22
C ARG A 236 2.14 16.79 -5.98
N THR A 237 1.23 17.49 -5.34
CA THR A 237 -0.18 17.10 -5.25
C THR A 237 -0.94 17.64 -6.44
N ILE A 238 -1.36 16.77 -7.35
CA ILE A 238 -2.12 17.10 -8.55
C ILE A 238 -3.36 16.18 -8.61
N PRO A 239 -4.51 16.60 -8.07
CA PRO A 239 -5.70 15.75 -8.00
C PRO A 239 -6.24 15.31 -9.35
N GLU A 240 -6.13 16.16 -10.36
CA GLU A 240 -6.69 15.92 -11.68
C GLU A 240 -5.77 15.07 -12.54
N MET A 241 -6.17 13.81 -12.77
CA MET A 241 -5.37 12.84 -13.53
C MET A 241 -5.05 13.31 -14.96
N ASN A 242 -5.98 14.00 -15.63
CA ASN A 242 -5.73 14.53 -16.97
C ASN A 242 -4.61 15.57 -16.98
N THR A 243 -4.44 16.36 -15.92
CA THR A 243 -3.32 17.28 -15.74
C THR A 243 -2.01 16.49 -15.57
N GLN A 244 -2.02 15.42 -14.76
CA GLN A 244 -0.85 14.56 -14.62
C GLN A 244 -0.43 13.95 -15.97
N TYR A 245 -1.38 13.47 -16.79
CA TYR A 245 -1.08 12.92 -18.13
C TYR A 245 -0.49 13.99 -19.05
N ALA A 246 -1.04 15.19 -19.07
CA ALA A 246 -0.55 16.29 -19.89
C ALA A 246 0.88 16.69 -19.47
N GLU A 247 1.14 16.81 -18.18
CA GLU A 247 2.47 17.15 -17.68
C GLU A 247 3.49 16.03 -17.92
N LEU A 248 3.12 14.78 -17.76
CA LEU A 248 3.99 13.64 -18.09
C LEU A 248 4.36 13.64 -19.59
N MET A 249 3.38 13.86 -20.47
CA MET A 249 3.63 13.90 -21.93
C MET A 249 4.46 15.12 -22.35
N SER A 250 4.43 16.22 -21.61
CA SER A 250 5.22 17.41 -21.88
C SER A 250 6.56 17.48 -21.16
N GLY A 251 6.88 16.47 -20.33
CA GLY A 251 8.12 16.43 -19.54
C GLY A 251 8.10 17.27 -18.26
N GLY A 252 6.93 17.71 -17.81
CA GLY A 252 6.75 18.39 -16.51
C GLY A 252 6.68 17.42 -15.32
N LEU A 253 6.44 16.14 -15.59
CA LEU A 253 6.50 15.04 -14.64
C LEU A 253 7.33 13.89 -15.21
N ASP A 254 7.97 13.13 -14.35
CA ASP A 254 8.77 11.96 -14.68
C ASP A 254 8.14 10.66 -14.21
N TRP A 255 7.22 10.72 -13.23
CA TRP A 255 6.59 9.55 -12.64
C TRP A 255 5.17 9.88 -12.14
N ILE A 256 4.20 9.05 -12.54
CA ILE A 256 2.83 9.01 -12.02
C ILE A 256 2.39 7.56 -11.83
N TRP A 257 1.33 7.32 -11.07
CA TRP A 257 0.86 5.97 -10.76
C TRP A 257 -0.66 5.86 -10.67
N ARG A 258 -1.14 4.60 -10.51
CA ARG A 258 -2.57 4.26 -10.41
C ARG A 258 -3.39 4.78 -11.58
N ILE A 259 -2.79 4.72 -12.76
CA ILE A 259 -3.46 5.07 -14.01
C ILE A 259 -4.53 4.01 -14.29
N PRO A 260 -5.80 4.39 -14.53
CA PRO A 260 -6.84 3.45 -14.95
C PRO A 260 -6.42 2.68 -16.23
N PRO A 261 -6.80 1.40 -16.37
CA PRO A 261 -6.36 0.56 -17.49
C PRO A 261 -6.66 1.16 -18.86
N ASP A 262 -7.84 1.76 -19.06
CA ASP A 262 -8.23 2.41 -20.31
C ASP A 262 -7.40 3.66 -20.63
N GLN A 263 -6.92 4.38 -19.63
CA GLN A 263 -6.02 5.52 -19.80
C GLN A 263 -4.58 5.07 -20.01
N ALA A 264 -4.14 4.02 -19.34
CA ALA A 264 -2.83 3.42 -19.54
C ALA A 264 -2.64 3.03 -21.01
N ALA A 265 -3.62 2.33 -21.60
CA ALA A 265 -3.62 1.95 -23.01
C ALA A 265 -3.52 3.16 -23.98
N ARG A 266 -4.10 4.33 -23.61
CA ARG A 266 -3.99 5.56 -24.43
C ARG A 266 -2.65 6.26 -24.33
N LEU A 267 -1.91 6.03 -23.26
CA LEU A 267 -0.59 6.60 -23.02
C LEU A 267 0.53 5.77 -23.66
N GLU A 268 0.28 4.49 -23.97
CA GLU A 268 1.24 3.62 -24.63
C GLU A 268 1.78 4.24 -25.93
N GLY A 269 3.10 4.13 -26.13
CA GLY A 269 3.81 4.71 -27.28
C GLY A 269 4.05 6.22 -27.20
N ARG A 270 3.51 6.92 -26.19
CA ARG A 270 3.77 8.35 -25.94
C ARG A 270 4.68 8.57 -24.75
N VAL A 271 4.52 7.74 -23.72
CA VAL A 271 5.35 7.66 -22.52
C VAL A 271 5.65 6.18 -22.25
N GLN A 272 6.54 5.91 -21.31
CA GLN A 272 6.72 4.53 -20.84
C GLN A 272 5.57 4.20 -19.88
N VAL A 273 4.81 3.13 -20.17
CA VAL A 273 3.77 2.59 -19.29
C VAL A 273 4.25 1.26 -18.74
N LEU A 274 4.24 1.12 -17.42
CA LEU A 274 4.50 -0.15 -16.74
C LEU A 274 3.24 -0.59 -16.00
N SER A 275 2.88 -1.86 -16.13
CA SER A 275 1.83 -2.50 -15.35
C SER A 275 2.46 -3.57 -14.47
N ALA A 276 2.24 -3.51 -13.18
CA ALA A 276 2.82 -4.44 -12.22
C ALA A 276 1.77 -5.03 -11.27
N PRO A 277 1.82 -6.34 -11.02
CA PRO A 277 0.94 -6.97 -10.04
C PRO A 277 1.30 -6.48 -8.63
N ILE A 278 0.28 -6.39 -7.78
CA ILE A 278 0.46 -6.01 -6.38
C ILE A 278 -0.11 -7.08 -5.45
N MET A 279 0.31 -7.07 -4.18
CA MET A 279 -0.13 -8.05 -3.18
C MET A 279 -1.61 -7.93 -2.81
N ARG A 280 -2.32 -6.93 -3.31
CA ARG A 280 -3.76 -6.79 -3.13
C ARG A 280 -4.51 -7.83 -3.93
N ILE A 281 -5.44 -8.53 -3.28
CA ILE A 281 -6.31 -9.52 -3.90
C ILE A 281 -7.78 -9.12 -3.77
N GLY A 282 -8.59 -9.45 -4.78
CA GLY A 282 -10.04 -9.41 -4.72
C GLY A 282 -10.58 -10.79 -4.36
N TYR A 283 -11.63 -10.84 -3.55
CA TYR A 283 -12.24 -12.10 -3.11
C TYR A 283 -13.71 -11.94 -2.75
N VAL A 284 -14.49 -13.00 -2.94
CA VAL A 284 -15.78 -13.16 -2.27
C VAL A 284 -15.56 -14.11 -1.09
N GLY A 285 -15.72 -13.60 0.12
CA GLY A 285 -15.75 -14.39 1.33
C GLY A 285 -17.14 -14.96 1.55
N PHE A 286 -17.22 -16.22 1.95
CA PHE A 286 -18.45 -16.91 2.34
C PHE A 286 -18.50 -17.09 3.85
N ALA A 287 -19.68 -16.96 4.45
CA ALA A 287 -19.90 -17.06 5.88
C ALA A 287 -20.78 -18.30 6.20
N PRO A 288 -20.22 -19.53 6.15
CA PRO A 288 -21.00 -20.74 6.30
C PRO A 288 -21.68 -20.89 7.67
N GLU A 289 -21.08 -20.29 8.71
CA GLU A 289 -21.52 -20.40 10.11
C GLU A 289 -22.22 -19.12 10.63
N ALA A 290 -22.38 -18.08 9.77
CA ALA A 290 -22.72 -16.75 10.26
C ALA A 290 -24.22 -16.53 10.50
N LEU A 291 -25.10 -17.17 9.74
CA LEU A 291 -26.51 -16.86 9.73
C LEU A 291 -27.33 -17.81 10.60
N GLU A 292 -28.28 -17.26 11.37
CA GLU A 292 -29.30 -18.07 12.03
C GLU A 292 -30.22 -18.71 10.95
N GLY A 293 -30.28 -20.05 10.94
CA GLY A 293 -31.09 -20.81 9.98
C GLY A 293 -30.28 -21.53 8.90
N GLU A 294 -30.98 -22.19 7.97
CA GLU A 294 -30.36 -22.92 6.86
C GLU A 294 -29.95 -21.96 5.74
N SER A 295 -28.69 -21.55 5.70
CA SER A 295 -28.14 -20.79 4.58
C SER A 295 -27.59 -21.72 3.50
N PRO A 296 -27.92 -21.51 2.20
CA PRO A 296 -27.33 -22.28 1.11
C PRO A 296 -25.80 -22.28 1.14
N ILE A 297 -25.17 -21.21 1.61
CA ILE A 297 -23.72 -21.05 1.70
C ILE A 297 -23.07 -22.00 2.72
N ALA A 298 -23.83 -22.58 3.67
CA ALA A 298 -23.31 -23.58 4.61
C ALA A 298 -22.86 -24.85 3.88
N ASP A 299 -23.49 -25.23 2.77
CA ASP A 299 -23.11 -26.41 1.99
C ASP A 299 -21.86 -26.12 1.12
N LYS A 300 -20.79 -26.89 1.30
CA LYS A 300 -19.58 -26.83 0.50
C LYS A 300 -19.86 -26.93 -1.01
N ARG A 301 -20.79 -27.77 -1.42
CA ARG A 301 -21.15 -27.95 -2.84
C ARG A 301 -21.72 -26.69 -3.44
N VAL A 302 -22.51 -25.93 -2.67
CA VAL A 302 -23.00 -24.63 -3.09
C VAL A 302 -21.86 -23.66 -3.30
N ARG A 303 -20.93 -23.53 -2.33
CA ARG A 303 -19.77 -22.64 -2.48
C ARG A 303 -18.91 -23.01 -3.70
N GLN A 304 -18.65 -24.31 -3.91
CA GLN A 304 -17.95 -24.80 -5.10
C GLN A 304 -18.71 -24.45 -6.41
N ALA A 305 -20.04 -24.61 -6.40
CA ALA A 305 -20.87 -24.27 -7.54
C ALA A 305 -20.77 -22.78 -7.90
N LEU A 306 -20.80 -21.89 -6.93
CA LEU A 306 -20.65 -20.45 -7.17
C LEU A 306 -19.29 -20.12 -7.81
N ILE A 307 -18.21 -20.79 -7.40
CA ILE A 307 -16.89 -20.61 -7.99
C ILE A 307 -16.86 -21.14 -9.44
N HIS A 308 -17.38 -22.35 -9.68
CA HIS A 308 -17.47 -22.91 -11.04
C HIS A 308 -18.37 -22.10 -11.97
N ALA A 309 -19.40 -21.45 -11.44
CA ALA A 309 -20.31 -20.61 -12.23
C ALA A 309 -19.71 -19.26 -12.65
N THR A 310 -18.66 -18.78 -11.97
CA THR A 310 -18.09 -17.44 -12.19
C THR A 310 -16.91 -17.51 -13.17
N ASN A 311 -17.04 -16.85 -14.32
CA ASN A 311 -15.95 -16.74 -15.32
C ASN A 311 -14.91 -15.70 -14.89
N ARG A 312 -14.10 -16.04 -13.88
CA ARG A 312 -13.08 -15.15 -13.33
C ARG A 312 -12.07 -14.67 -14.38
N GLY A 313 -11.72 -15.55 -15.35
CA GLY A 313 -10.81 -15.19 -16.45
C GLY A 313 -11.36 -14.05 -17.32
N ALA A 314 -12.63 -14.15 -17.76
CA ALA A 314 -13.27 -13.09 -18.55
C ALA A 314 -13.43 -11.80 -17.73
N ILE A 315 -13.69 -11.91 -16.42
CA ILE A 315 -13.77 -10.75 -15.51
C ILE A 315 -12.41 -10.04 -15.42
N VAL A 316 -11.31 -10.78 -15.28
CA VAL A 316 -9.96 -10.21 -15.26
C VAL A 316 -9.66 -9.51 -16.58
N GLU A 317 -9.91 -10.14 -17.72
CA GLU A 317 -9.69 -9.57 -19.04
C GLU A 317 -10.48 -8.26 -19.25
N ALA A 318 -11.75 -8.24 -18.82
CA ALA A 318 -12.63 -7.10 -19.05
C ALA A 318 -12.40 -5.92 -18.08
N PHE A 319 -12.06 -6.17 -16.81
CA PHE A 319 -12.14 -5.15 -15.78
C PHE A 319 -10.84 -4.92 -14.99
N ALA A 320 -9.97 -5.92 -14.87
CA ALA A 320 -8.71 -5.77 -14.15
C ALA A 320 -7.55 -5.43 -15.10
N GLY A 321 -7.41 -6.17 -16.20
CA GLY A 321 -6.42 -5.94 -17.25
C GLY A 321 -4.97 -5.98 -16.77
N GLY A 322 -4.05 -5.51 -17.58
CA GLY A 322 -2.64 -5.35 -17.22
C GLY A 322 -1.98 -6.67 -16.78
N ALA A 323 -1.36 -6.64 -15.61
CA ALA A 323 -0.68 -7.77 -14.99
C ALA A 323 -1.54 -8.53 -13.95
N SER A 324 -2.87 -8.34 -13.96
CA SER A 324 -3.79 -9.07 -13.08
C SER A 324 -4.01 -10.49 -13.57
N GLU A 325 -4.02 -11.44 -12.63
CA GLU A 325 -4.23 -12.86 -12.89
C GLU A 325 -5.29 -13.44 -11.95
N VAL A 326 -6.01 -14.47 -12.41
CA VAL A 326 -6.94 -15.21 -11.56
C VAL A 326 -6.19 -15.91 -10.43
N LEU A 327 -6.69 -15.77 -9.21
CA LEU A 327 -6.16 -16.46 -8.03
C LEU A 327 -6.99 -17.70 -7.70
N ASN A 328 -6.33 -18.72 -7.12
CA ASN A 328 -6.97 -19.91 -6.56
C ASN A 328 -6.78 -20.03 -5.04
N THR A 329 -6.03 -19.11 -4.46
CA THR A 329 -5.65 -19.09 -3.05
C THR A 329 -6.14 -17.83 -2.37
N PRO A 330 -6.43 -17.85 -1.06
CA PRO A 330 -6.87 -16.67 -0.30
C PRO A 330 -5.72 -15.70 0.03
N CYS A 331 -4.57 -15.82 -0.60
CA CYS A 331 -3.40 -14.98 -0.43
C CYS A 331 -2.75 -14.67 -1.77
N ASN A 332 -1.81 -13.72 -1.80
CA ASN A 332 -1.09 -13.38 -3.02
C ASN A 332 0.15 -14.27 -3.18
N PRO A 333 0.44 -14.78 -4.38
CA PRO A 333 1.63 -15.63 -4.63
C PRO A 333 2.97 -15.01 -4.21
N ALA A 334 3.07 -13.67 -4.15
CA ALA A 334 4.28 -12.99 -3.70
C ALA A 334 4.47 -13.00 -2.16
N GLN A 335 3.49 -13.52 -1.40
CA GLN A 335 3.58 -13.61 0.06
C GLN A 335 4.21 -14.93 0.48
N PHE A 336 5.09 -14.87 1.47
CA PHE A 336 5.63 -16.06 2.12
C PHE A 336 4.51 -16.94 2.69
N GLY A 337 4.59 -18.25 2.46
CA GLY A 337 3.61 -19.23 2.95
C GLY A 337 2.30 -19.26 2.14
N CYS A 338 2.21 -18.56 0.99
CA CYS A 338 1.07 -18.66 0.10
C CYS A 338 1.21 -19.84 -0.87
N GLU A 339 0.80 -21.03 -0.44
CA GLU A 339 0.82 -22.25 -1.24
C GLU A 339 -0.03 -22.11 -2.50
N GLN A 340 0.50 -22.55 -3.64
CA GLN A 340 -0.19 -22.49 -4.94
C GLN A 340 -0.67 -23.83 -5.47
N ASP A 341 -0.22 -24.95 -4.87
CA ASP A 341 -0.72 -26.29 -5.20
C ASP A 341 -1.95 -26.60 -4.34
N VAL A 342 -3.09 -26.15 -4.83
CA VAL A 342 -4.38 -26.19 -4.14
C VAL A 342 -5.50 -26.65 -5.07
N ALA A 343 -6.67 -26.96 -4.52
CA ALA A 343 -7.87 -27.23 -5.28
C ALA A 343 -8.21 -26.04 -6.21
N ARG A 344 -8.46 -26.34 -7.48
CA ARG A 344 -8.78 -25.34 -8.52
C ARG A 344 -10.19 -25.55 -9.03
N TYR A 345 -10.88 -24.46 -9.29
CA TYR A 345 -12.26 -24.45 -9.77
C TYR A 345 -12.30 -23.70 -11.09
N GLU A 346 -12.28 -24.45 -12.19
CA GLU A 346 -12.40 -23.92 -13.54
C GLU A 346 -13.85 -23.46 -13.81
N TYR A 347 -14.02 -22.49 -14.71
CA TYR A 347 -15.35 -22.05 -15.13
C TYR A 347 -16.09 -23.19 -15.84
N ASP A 348 -17.12 -23.72 -15.19
CA ASP A 348 -17.96 -24.82 -15.68
C ASP A 348 -19.39 -24.65 -15.14
N PRO A 349 -20.25 -23.90 -15.84
CA PRO A 349 -21.64 -23.68 -15.43
C PRO A 349 -22.48 -24.97 -15.33
N GLU A 350 -22.17 -25.99 -16.13
CA GLU A 350 -22.94 -27.25 -16.08
C GLU A 350 -22.57 -28.05 -14.82
N LYS A 351 -21.31 -28.09 -14.44
CA LYS A 351 -20.89 -28.64 -13.17
C LYS A 351 -21.48 -27.86 -11.99
N ALA A 352 -21.55 -26.54 -12.09
CA ALA A 352 -22.18 -25.70 -11.07
C ALA A 352 -23.65 -26.09 -10.88
N LYS A 353 -24.43 -26.24 -11.95
CA LYS A 353 -25.83 -26.69 -11.89
C LYS A 353 -25.96 -28.08 -11.26
N SER A 354 -25.06 -29.02 -11.59
CA SER A 354 -25.06 -30.37 -10.99
C SER A 354 -24.85 -30.29 -9.48
N LEU A 355 -23.85 -29.51 -9.03
CA LEU A 355 -23.56 -29.34 -7.60
C LEU A 355 -24.71 -28.67 -6.85
N LEU A 356 -25.36 -27.66 -7.46
CA LEU A 356 -26.54 -27.02 -6.87
C LEU A 356 -27.71 -28.02 -6.75
N ALA A 357 -27.97 -28.83 -7.78
CA ALA A 357 -29.00 -29.86 -7.73
C ALA A 357 -28.72 -30.93 -6.65
N GLU A 358 -27.47 -31.39 -6.54
CA GLU A 358 -27.03 -32.33 -5.51
C GLU A 358 -27.16 -31.76 -4.08
N ALA A 359 -27.00 -30.44 -3.94
CA ALA A 359 -27.18 -29.72 -2.68
C ALA A 359 -28.67 -29.40 -2.37
N GLY A 360 -29.60 -29.71 -3.30
CA GLY A 360 -31.04 -29.45 -3.11
C GLY A 360 -31.54 -28.13 -3.70
N TYR A 361 -30.71 -27.41 -4.45
CA TYR A 361 -31.01 -26.09 -5.03
C TYR A 361 -31.10 -26.13 -6.57
N ALA A 362 -31.73 -27.15 -7.12
CA ALA A 362 -31.88 -27.29 -8.58
C ALA A 362 -32.63 -26.12 -9.23
N GLU A 363 -33.58 -25.48 -8.51
CA GLU A 363 -34.32 -24.30 -8.97
C GLU A 363 -33.61 -22.98 -8.70
N GLY A 364 -32.40 -23.03 -8.11
CA GLY A 364 -31.65 -21.84 -7.70
C GLY A 364 -32.11 -21.24 -6.37
N PHE A 365 -31.58 -20.05 -6.05
CA PHE A 365 -31.90 -19.30 -4.83
C PHE A 365 -31.43 -17.85 -4.95
N ASP A 366 -31.95 -16.99 -4.07
CA ASP A 366 -31.51 -15.60 -3.94
C ASP A 366 -30.41 -15.51 -2.88
N LEU A 367 -29.36 -14.72 -3.15
CA LEU A 367 -28.21 -14.52 -2.26
C LEU A 367 -27.89 -13.03 -2.13
N GLU A 368 -27.98 -12.48 -0.93
CA GLU A 368 -27.48 -11.13 -0.67
C GLU A 368 -25.94 -11.14 -0.72
N MET A 369 -25.37 -10.20 -1.47
CA MET A 369 -23.93 -9.95 -1.49
C MET A 369 -23.65 -8.47 -1.30
N VAL A 370 -23.11 -8.11 -0.16
CA VAL A 370 -22.51 -6.78 0.02
C VAL A 370 -21.17 -6.74 -0.70
N PHE A 371 -20.93 -5.68 -1.48
CA PHE A 371 -19.62 -5.41 -2.04
C PHE A 371 -19.10 -4.04 -1.62
N ALA A 372 -17.79 -4.00 -1.31
CA ALA A 372 -17.12 -2.80 -0.84
C ALA A 372 -15.69 -2.75 -1.38
N ALA A 373 -15.24 -1.55 -1.78
CA ALA A 373 -13.91 -1.33 -2.35
C ALA A 373 -13.60 -2.16 -3.61
N MET A 374 -14.63 -2.69 -4.28
CA MET A 374 -14.55 -3.39 -5.57
C MET A 374 -15.26 -2.59 -6.64
N PRO A 375 -14.80 -2.61 -7.91
CA PRO A 375 -15.51 -1.95 -9.00
C PRO A 375 -16.91 -2.56 -9.20
N ARG A 376 -17.95 -1.71 -9.27
CA ARG A 376 -19.34 -2.15 -9.53
C ARG A 376 -19.46 -3.06 -10.76
N PRO A 377 -18.83 -2.76 -11.93
CA PRO A 377 -18.92 -3.65 -13.10
C PRO A 377 -18.42 -5.08 -12.82
N THR A 378 -17.42 -5.24 -11.93
CA THR A 378 -16.93 -6.56 -11.53
C THR A 378 -18.00 -7.33 -10.74
N ALA A 379 -18.68 -6.67 -9.80
CA ALA A 379 -19.77 -7.28 -9.02
C ALA A 379 -20.96 -7.65 -9.91
N GLU A 380 -21.32 -6.79 -10.85
CA GLU A 380 -22.39 -7.03 -11.83
C GLU A 380 -22.06 -8.21 -12.77
N ALA A 381 -20.80 -8.37 -13.17
CA ALA A 381 -20.36 -9.52 -13.97
C ALA A 381 -20.47 -10.84 -13.19
N VAL A 382 -20.10 -10.85 -11.90
CA VAL A 382 -20.31 -12.01 -11.02
C VAL A 382 -21.79 -12.35 -10.94
N ALA A 383 -22.65 -11.36 -10.73
CA ALA A 383 -24.11 -11.56 -10.67
C ALA A 383 -24.66 -12.13 -11.98
N ALA A 384 -24.21 -11.61 -13.13
CA ALA A 384 -24.63 -12.08 -14.44
C ALA A 384 -24.21 -13.54 -14.71
N ASP A 385 -23.03 -13.96 -14.22
CA ASP A 385 -22.57 -15.34 -14.34
C ASP A 385 -23.39 -16.27 -13.43
N LEU A 386 -23.64 -15.92 -12.19
CA LEU A 386 -24.41 -16.72 -11.25
C LEU A 386 -25.88 -16.87 -11.67
N ALA A 387 -26.45 -15.86 -12.31
CA ALA A 387 -27.80 -15.93 -12.85
C ALA A 387 -27.97 -17.05 -13.91
N LYS A 388 -26.91 -17.42 -14.65
CA LYS A 388 -26.93 -18.51 -15.65
C LYS A 388 -27.15 -19.90 -15.04
N VAL A 389 -26.89 -20.02 -13.73
CA VAL A 389 -27.08 -21.26 -12.97
C VAL A 389 -28.23 -21.19 -11.97
N GLY A 390 -29.07 -20.13 -12.06
CA GLY A 390 -30.26 -19.96 -11.23
C GLY A 390 -30.01 -19.23 -9.91
N VAL A 391 -28.80 -18.72 -9.64
CA VAL A 391 -28.54 -17.96 -8.43
C VAL A 391 -28.65 -16.46 -8.70
N THR A 392 -29.60 -15.81 -8.03
CA THR A 392 -29.82 -14.36 -8.14
C THR A 392 -29.03 -13.64 -7.05
N LEU A 393 -28.08 -12.79 -7.44
CA LEU A 393 -27.36 -11.94 -6.46
C LEU A 393 -28.12 -10.64 -6.22
N GLU A 394 -28.47 -10.38 -4.96
CA GLU A 394 -28.91 -9.07 -4.50
C GLU A 394 -27.66 -8.23 -4.13
N LEU A 395 -27.21 -7.41 -5.09
CA LEU A 395 -25.99 -6.60 -4.94
C LEU A 395 -26.25 -5.37 -4.09
N ASN A 396 -25.53 -5.23 -2.99
CA ASN A 396 -25.63 -4.11 -2.06
C ASN A 396 -24.24 -3.42 -1.92
N GLU A 397 -24.07 -2.27 -2.60
CA GLU A 397 -22.83 -1.49 -2.51
C GLU A 397 -22.77 -0.70 -1.21
N GLN A 398 -21.69 -0.85 -0.47
CA GLN A 398 -21.48 -0.15 0.80
C GLN A 398 -20.05 0.41 0.91
N GLN A 399 -19.89 1.41 1.79
CA GLN A 399 -18.56 1.81 2.24
C GLN A 399 -17.91 0.66 3.01
N TYR A 400 -16.59 0.48 2.85
CA TYR A 400 -15.86 -0.63 3.46
C TYR A 400 -16.12 -0.78 4.96
N ALA A 401 -16.08 0.33 5.73
CA ALA A 401 -16.32 0.29 7.18
C ALA A 401 -17.72 -0.21 7.56
N ALA A 402 -18.73 0.10 6.77
CA ALA A 402 -20.10 -0.37 6.99
C ALA A 402 -20.23 -1.85 6.61
N GLY A 403 -19.69 -2.25 5.46
CA GLY A 403 -19.71 -3.65 5.00
C GLY A 403 -18.98 -4.59 5.96
N ILE A 404 -17.75 -4.25 6.36
CA ILE A 404 -16.99 -5.07 7.31
C ILE A 404 -17.64 -5.10 8.71
N GLY A 405 -18.35 -4.03 9.10
CA GLY A 405 -19.13 -4.03 10.34
C GLY A 405 -20.23 -5.08 10.32
N LYS A 406 -21.00 -5.17 9.26
CA LYS A 406 -22.04 -6.20 9.07
C LYS A 406 -21.43 -7.61 8.96
N TRP A 407 -20.31 -7.74 8.25
CA TRP A 407 -19.57 -9.00 8.19
C TRP A 407 -19.21 -9.51 9.58
N ARG A 408 -18.58 -8.67 10.41
CA ARG A 408 -18.25 -8.99 11.80
C ARG A 408 -19.46 -9.26 12.69
N ALA A 409 -20.59 -8.60 12.40
CA ALA A 409 -21.86 -8.85 13.09
C ALA A 409 -22.57 -10.14 12.63
N ARG A 410 -21.99 -10.89 11.67
CA ARG A 410 -22.54 -12.12 11.10
C ARG A 410 -23.91 -11.91 10.42
N GLU A 411 -24.11 -10.75 9.79
CA GLU A 411 -25.35 -10.39 9.13
C GLU A 411 -25.35 -10.73 7.63
N LEU A 412 -24.18 -11.09 7.06
CA LEU A 412 -24.00 -11.29 5.63
C LEU A 412 -23.62 -12.71 5.29
N PRO A 413 -24.26 -13.36 4.28
CA PRO A 413 -23.84 -14.67 3.77
C PRO A 413 -22.60 -14.59 2.88
N ALA A 414 -22.41 -13.46 2.18
CA ALA A 414 -21.28 -13.24 1.28
C ALA A 414 -20.83 -11.77 1.28
N PHE A 415 -19.51 -11.56 1.20
CA PHE A 415 -18.91 -10.25 1.17
C PHE A 415 -17.84 -10.16 0.08
N PHE A 416 -18.06 -9.32 -0.94
CA PHE A 416 -17.12 -9.11 -2.02
C PHE A 416 -16.26 -7.89 -1.74
N SER A 417 -14.97 -8.11 -1.53
CA SER A 417 -14.04 -7.06 -1.15
C SER A 417 -12.62 -7.35 -1.63
N ASN A 418 -11.67 -6.54 -1.19
CA ASN A 418 -10.25 -6.75 -1.44
C ASN A 418 -9.42 -6.54 -0.17
N TRP A 419 -8.22 -7.12 -0.17
CA TRP A 419 -7.28 -6.97 0.91
C TRP A 419 -5.85 -6.88 0.39
N GLY A 420 -5.03 -5.98 0.95
CA GLY A 420 -3.65 -5.75 0.52
C GLY A 420 -2.60 -6.07 1.58
N SER A 421 -2.97 -6.79 2.64
CA SER A 421 -2.04 -7.25 3.72
C SER A 421 -1.09 -6.15 4.23
N TYR A 422 -1.55 -4.89 4.24
CA TYR A 422 -0.75 -3.70 4.59
C TYR A 422 0.52 -3.51 3.73
N GLY A 423 0.68 -4.25 2.64
CA GLY A 423 1.92 -4.34 1.85
C GLY A 423 2.97 -5.27 2.45
N ILE A 424 2.58 -6.11 3.43
CA ILE A 424 3.49 -7.05 4.09
C ILE A 424 3.52 -8.37 3.32
N GLY A 425 4.72 -8.84 3.01
CA GLY A 425 4.95 -10.04 2.22
C GLY A 425 4.92 -11.34 3.03
N ASP A 426 4.04 -11.43 4.03
CA ASP A 426 3.82 -12.63 4.84
C ASP A 426 2.32 -12.97 4.87
N SER A 427 1.97 -14.22 4.64
CA SER A 427 0.58 -14.69 4.58
C SER A 427 -0.17 -14.58 5.90
N ALA A 428 0.51 -14.46 7.03
CA ALA A 428 -0.13 -14.20 8.32
C ALA A 428 -1.10 -13.01 8.26
N PHE A 429 -0.73 -11.95 7.52
CA PHE A 429 -1.51 -10.70 7.45
C PHE A 429 -2.82 -10.80 6.65
N ILE A 430 -3.06 -11.92 6.02
CA ILE A 430 -4.36 -12.24 5.41
C ILE A 430 -4.94 -13.51 5.99
N LEU A 431 -4.19 -14.58 6.09
CA LEU A 431 -4.70 -15.87 6.55
C LEU A 431 -5.16 -15.81 8.00
N SER A 432 -4.31 -15.33 8.91
CA SER A 432 -4.66 -15.27 10.34
C SER A 432 -5.70 -14.21 10.65
N ASN A 433 -5.76 -13.12 9.84
CA ASN A 433 -6.81 -12.13 9.98
C ASN A 433 -8.20 -12.70 9.67
N PHE A 434 -8.34 -13.51 8.60
CA PHE A 434 -9.64 -13.97 8.11
C PHE A 434 -9.99 -15.42 8.43
N PHE A 435 -9.04 -16.22 8.94
CA PHE A 435 -9.22 -17.64 9.24
C PHE A 435 -8.60 -18.08 10.56
N GLY A 436 -8.06 -17.14 11.34
CA GLY A 436 -7.37 -17.42 12.62
C GLY A 436 -8.26 -17.37 13.86
N GLY A 437 -9.58 -17.41 13.73
CA GLY A 437 -10.52 -17.37 14.86
C GLY A 437 -10.83 -15.97 15.38
N GLY A 438 -10.36 -14.89 14.70
CA GLY A 438 -10.62 -13.50 15.06
C GLY A 438 -11.99 -12.99 14.62
N ALA A 439 -12.24 -11.67 14.80
CA ALA A 439 -13.51 -11.04 14.47
C ALA A 439 -13.87 -11.06 12.97
N ASP A 440 -12.86 -11.14 12.09
CA ASP A 440 -13.04 -11.20 10.64
C ASP A 440 -13.19 -12.63 10.10
N ASP A 441 -12.98 -13.64 10.96
CA ASP A 441 -13.15 -15.06 10.63
C ASP A 441 -14.62 -15.48 10.83
N LEU A 442 -15.35 -15.62 9.74
CA LEU A 442 -16.72 -16.15 9.76
C LEU A 442 -16.82 -17.63 9.36
N VAL A 443 -15.67 -18.26 9.12
CA VAL A 443 -15.57 -19.68 8.82
C VAL A 443 -15.49 -20.49 10.10
N GLN A 444 -14.72 -20.02 11.09
CA GLN A 444 -14.53 -20.63 12.41
C GLN A 444 -14.04 -22.10 12.36
N ASP A 445 -13.22 -22.44 11.35
CA ASP A 445 -12.60 -23.77 11.26
C ASP A 445 -11.46 -23.91 12.26
N ALA A 446 -11.68 -24.64 13.35
CA ALA A 446 -10.71 -24.80 14.44
C ALA A 446 -9.39 -25.46 13.99
N GLU A 447 -9.42 -26.31 12.95
CA GLU A 447 -8.22 -26.97 12.43
C GLU A 447 -7.36 -25.99 11.64
N VAL A 448 -7.99 -25.17 10.77
CA VAL A 448 -7.32 -24.07 10.05
C VAL A 448 -6.74 -23.07 11.05
N ALA A 449 -7.53 -22.60 12.01
CA ALA A 449 -7.08 -21.66 13.03
C ALA A 449 -5.92 -22.24 13.87
N GLY A 450 -5.93 -23.54 14.15
CA GLY A 450 -4.84 -24.24 14.84
C GLY A 450 -3.53 -24.23 14.06
N TRP A 451 -3.57 -24.51 12.76
CA TRP A 451 -2.37 -24.44 11.90
C TRP A 451 -1.86 -23.02 11.75
N LEU A 452 -2.74 -22.04 11.56
CA LEU A 452 -2.34 -20.63 11.49
C LEU A 452 -1.68 -20.16 12.79
N SER A 453 -2.25 -20.52 13.94
CA SER A 453 -1.64 -20.21 15.24
C SER A 453 -0.26 -20.87 15.40
N ALA A 454 -0.10 -22.12 14.93
CA ALA A 454 1.20 -22.80 14.95
C ALA A 454 2.23 -22.10 14.04
N ALA A 455 1.81 -21.66 12.85
CA ALA A 455 2.65 -20.88 11.96
C ALA A 455 3.06 -19.52 12.55
N ASP A 456 2.10 -18.81 13.13
CA ASP A 456 2.29 -17.44 13.66
C ASP A 456 3.18 -17.41 14.93
N THR A 457 3.33 -18.54 15.61
CA THR A 457 4.14 -18.64 16.83
C THR A 457 5.49 -19.34 16.62
N ALA A 458 5.70 -19.98 15.47
CA ALA A 458 6.97 -20.64 15.17
C ALA A 458 8.05 -19.65 14.73
N SER A 459 9.27 -19.83 15.23
CA SER A 459 10.48 -19.14 14.75
C SER A 459 11.12 -19.85 13.54
N ASP A 460 10.87 -21.15 13.37
CA ASP A 460 11.39 -21.94 12.25
C ASP A 460 10.56 -21.70 10.98
N ARG A 461 11.23 -21.21 9.93
CA ARG A 461 10.60 -20.89 8.65
C ARG A 461 9.93 -22.10 7.99
N MET A 462 10.53 -23.30 8.09
CA MET A 462 9.94 -24.52 7.49
C MET A 462 8.67 -24.95 8.22
N VAL A 463 8.65 -24.84 9.55
CA VAL A 463 7.46 -25.13 10.36
C VAL A 463 6.33 -24.14 10.01
N ARG A 464 6.66 -22.86 9.80
CA ARG A 464 5.69 -21.86 9.37
C ARG A 464 5.10 -22.21 8.00
N GLU A 465 5.96 -22.49 7.03
CA GLU A 465 5.58 -22.82 5.66
C GLU A 465 4.67 -24.07 5.61
N GLU A 466 5.04 -25.15 6.31
CA GLU A 466 4.21 -26.36 6.38
C GLU A 466 2.80 -26.09 6.92
N ASN A 467 2.68 -25.30 7.97
CA ASN A 467 1.39 -24.99 8.57
C ASN A 467 0.54 -24.05 7.70
N TYR A 468 1.15 -23.04 7.06
CA TYR A 468 0.43 -22.21 6.08
C TYR A 468 -0.03 -23.04 4.87
N THR A 469 0.81 -23.95 4.35
CA THR A 469 0.44 -24.86 3.26
C THR A 469 -0.81 -25.65 3.61
N ARG A 470 -0.86 -26.30 4.78
CA ARG A 470 -2.05 -27.03 5.24
C ARG A 470 -3.29 -26.15 5.32
N ALA A 471 -3.15 -24.96 5.89
CA ALA A 471 -4.25 -24.02 6.04
C ALA A 471 -4.78 -23.57 4.66
N VAL A 472 -3.91 -23.16 3.75
CA VAL A 472 -4.27 -22.69 2.40
C VAL A 472 -4.94 -23.79 1.59
N GLN A 473 -4.40 -25.01 1.63
CA GLN A 473 -4.98 -26.16 0.94
C GLN A 473 -6.40 -26.47 1.44
N LYS A 474 -6.61 -26.49 2.75
CA LYS A 474 -7.95 -26.74 3.31
C LYS A 474 -8.93 -25.62 2.99
N ILE A 475 -8.51 -24.35 3.11
CA ILE A 475 -9.35 -23.20 2.75
C ILE A 475 -9.83 -23.30 1.29
N ALA A 476 -8.93 -23.65 0.38
CA ALA A 476 -9.26 -23.85 -1.03
C ALA A 476 -10.16 -25.07 -1.25
N GLU A 477 -9.85 -26.22 -0.63
CA GLU A 477 -10.66 -27.44 -0.75
C GLU A 477 -12.10 -27.24 -0.25
N GLU A 478 -12.26 -26.55 0.88
CA GLU A 478 -13.57 -26.23 1.47
C GLU A 478 -14.30 -25.08 0.78
N ALA A 479 -13.64 -24.42 -0.19
CA ALA A 479 -14.18 -23.29 -0.91
C ALA A 479 -14.70 -22.18 0.03
N TYR A 480 -13.96 -21.87 1.10
CA TYR A 480 -14.37 -20.86 2.06
C TYR A 480 -14.36 -19.45 1.46
N TRP A 481 -13.48 -19.21 0.50
CA TRP A 481 -13.49 -18.02 -0.33
C TRP A 481 -13.58 -18.40 -1.81
N MET A 482 -14.09 -17.47 -2.61
CA MET A 482 -13.84 -17.41 -4.05
C MET A 482 -12.77 -16.34 -4.29
N PRO A 483 -11.48 -16.71 -4.35
CA PRO A 483 -10.43 -15.80 -4.76
C PRO A 483 -10.70 -15.34 -6.18
N MET A 484 -10.64 -14.02 -6.43
CA MET A 484 -10.94 -13.47 -7.75
C MET A 484 -9.66 -13.27 -8.55
N TYR A 485 -8.90 -12.26 -8.19
CA TYR A 485 -7.67 -11.88 -8.90
C TYR A 485 -6.77 -11.02 -8.03
N ASN A 486 -5.47 -10.96 -8.38
CA ASN A 486 -4.58 -9.94 -7.86
C ASN A 486 -4.78 -8.63 -8.61
N PHE A 487 -4.72 -7.53 -7.89
CA PHE A 487 -4.73 -6.21 -8.52
C PHE A 487 -3.39 -5.90 -9.16
N ASN A 488 -3.41 -4.97 -10.10
CA ASN A 488 -2.21 -4.36 -10.67
C ASN A 488 -2.24 -2.84 -10.51
N VAL A 489 -1.09 -2.23 -10.61
CA VAL A 489 -0.94 -0.77 -10.69
C VAL A 489 -0.23 -0.42 -11.99
N ASN A 490 -0.82 0.53 -12.72
CA ASN A 490 -0.20 1.10 -13.91
C ASN A 490 0.55 2.38 -13.53
N TYR A 491 1.80 2.46 -13.99
CA TYR A 491 2.70 3.60 -13.83
C TYR A 491 2.92 4.26 -15.18
N GLY A 492 2.97 5.59 -15.19
CA GLY A 492 3.41 6.36 -16.33
C GLY A 492 4.77 7.01 -16.03
N LEU A 493 5.73 6.80 -16.89
CA LEU A 493 7.12 7.21 -16.67
C LEU A 493 7.66 8.03 -17.83
N SER A 494 8.56 8.97 -17.49
CA SER A 494 9.45 9.57 -18.47
C SER A 494 10.24 8.47 -19.20
N PRO A 495 10.47 8.55 -20.52
CA PRO A 495 11.30 7.59 -21.25
C PRO A 495 12.73 7.48 -20.70
N ASP A 496 13.23 8.55 -20.07
CA ASP A 496 14.57 8.63 -19.49
C ASP A 496 14.69 8.02 -18.09
N LEU A 497 13.56 7.66 -17.46
CA LEU A 497 13.55 7.08 -16.11
C LEU A 497 13.61 5.55 -16.20
N ASP A 498 14.55 4.95 -15.46
CA ASP A 498 14.56 3.53 -15.13
C ASP A 498 13.98 3.34 -13.74
N PHE A 499 12.84 2.65 -13.64
CA PHE A 499 12.10 2.43 -12.42
C PHE A 499 11.51 1.02 -12.40
N THR A 500 11.67 0.32 -11.30
CA THR A 500 11.08 -1.01 -11.07
C THR A 500 9.96 -0.91 -10.04
N PRO A 501 8.71 -1.23 -10.40
CA PRO A 501 7.62 -1.34 -9.44
C PRO A 501 7.75 -2.62 -8.60
N HIS A 502 7.24 -2.57 -7.36
CA HIS A 502 7.25 -3.71 -6.44
C HIS A 502 5.84 -4.08 -5.99
N PRO A 503 5.60 -5.36 -5.65
CA PRO A 503 4.27 -5.87 -5.33
C PRO A 503 3.61 -5.23 -4.09
N ASP A 504 4.39 -4.61 -3.19
CA ASP A 504 3.90 -3.93 -1.99
C ASP A 504 3.33 -2.53 -2.25
N GLU A 505 3.32 -2.04 -3.52
CA GLU A 505 2.89 -0.71 -3.95
C GLU A 505 3.75 0.45 -3.39
N PHE A 506 4.93 0.20 -2.84
CA PHE A 506 5.80 1.29 -2.40
C PHE A 506 6.80 1.65 -3.50
N ALA A 507 6.68 2.86 -4.03
CA ALA A 507 7.68 3.40 -4.94
C ALA A 507 9.00 3.63 -4.19
N ARG A 508 10.09 3.08 -4.74
CA ARG A 508 11.44 3.18 -4.18
C ARG A 508 12.32 3.98 -5.14
N TRP A 509 12.16 5.30 -5.07
CA TRP A 509 12.90 6.20 -5.98
C TRP A 509 14.40 6.22 -5.69
N TRP A 510 14.86 5.74 -4.51
CA TRP A 510 16.29 5.53 -4.24
C TRP A 510 16.90 4.39 -5.09
N MET A 511 16.08 3.53 -5.71
CA MET A 511 16.49 2.49 -6.65
C MET A 511 16.33 2.92 -8.11
N ALA A 512 15.66 4.05 -8.36
CA ALA A 512 15.47 4.58 -9.69
C ALA A 512 16.73 5.28 -10.22
N ASN A 513 16.92 5.23 -11.53
CA ASN A 513 18.07 5.81 -12.19
C ASN A 513 17.65 6.53 -13.48
N TRP A 514 18.46 7.51 -13.88
CA TRP A 514 18.36 8.06 -15.22
C TRP A 514 19.08 7.14 -16.23
N LYS A 515 18.40 6.84 -17.35
CA LYS A 515 18.96 6.05 -18.47
C LYS A 515 20.03 6.80 -19.22
#